data_d9e288ea6dab3bc3f4fc94b1e03be5f7
#
_entry.id   d9e288ea6dab3bc3f4fc94b1e03be5f7
#
_cell.length_a   1.000
_cell.length_b   1.000
_cell.length_c   1.000
_cell.angle_alpha   90.00
_cell.angle_beta   90.00
_cell.angle_gamma   90.00
#
_symmetry.space_group_name_H-M   'P 1'
#
loop_
_entity.id
_entity.type
_entity.pdbx_description
1 polymer ?
#
loop_
_entity_poly.entity_id
_entity_poly.type
_entity_poly.pdbx_seq_one_letter_code
_entity_poly.pdbx_strand_id
1 'polypeptide(L)'
;MASLASRLSQRSHEVTLVTLGDGAGDRHEVDTSVQRRRLNLLFQQKSWLGKVSGNRRRIVELRNALSGISPDVVLSFCDRTNILAGFSCPKGVPLVLSERSDPSQQTLGRVWEWLRDRSYCRADHLIALSETSAQHLQRRFSVPLTVIPSAVDMPPVRSDRTTAQANQLVIGIGRLEPEKGFDRLIHAFAQADYESSNWRLRILGEGSCREALQELVQQLGLQDRVELPGWVRPVWNELAAATMFVLPSRYEGFPSALLEAMVVGVPSIAVDCESGPRAILAEPHWQAEVASQSHGGTTPHGGPAPVAATEFTQDHVPGGLLVPNDTASMADAMRGFMADWQTRERTGRQGIEVAERFSWQKLVDRYEAVLAQVVKNTS
;
A
#
# COMPACT_ATOMS: atom_id res chain seq x y z
N MET A 1 -2.64 -0.17 9.74
CA MET A 1 -3.43 -0.70 10.87
C MET A 1 -3.11 0.03 12.17
N ALA A 2 -1.86 0.08 12.62
CA ALA A 2 -1.48 0.81 13.84
C ALA A 2 -1.98 2.26 13.85
N SER A 3 -1.69 3.03 12.81
CA SER A 3 -2.14 4.42 12.67
C SER A 3 -3.67 4.57 12.66
N LEU A 4 -4.42 3.64 12.06
CA LEU A 4 -5.88 3.68 12.10
C LEU A 4 -6.41 3.39 13.51
N ALA A 5 -5.85 2.37 14.19
CA ALA A 5 -6.24 2.03 15.56
C ALA A 5 -6.05 3.21 16.51
N SER A 6 -4.88 3.88 16.44
CA SER A 6 -4.59 5.08 17.25
C SER A 6 -5.59 6.22 16.99
N ARG A 7 -5.94 6.47 15.72
CA ARG A 7 -6.87 7.55 15.36
C ARG A 7 -8.31 7.26 15.75
N LEU A 8 -8.77 6.03 15.62
CA LEU A 8 -10.09 5.63 16.12
C LEU A 8 -10.16 5.77 17.64
N SER A 9 -9.10 5.38 18.36
CA SER A 9 -9.05 5.55 19.82
C SER A 9 -9.06 7.03 20.23
N GLN A 10 -8.33 7.90 19.51
CA GLN A 10 -8.37 9.35 19.72
C GLN A 10 -9.74 9.98 19.44
N ARG A 11 -10.62 9.27 18.71
CA ARG A 11 -12.03 9.65 18.45
C ARG A 11 -13.01 9.01 19.43
N SER A 12 -12.54 8.55 20.57
CA SER A 12 -13.34 7.97 21.66
C SER A 12 -13.93 6.59 21.35
N HIS A 13 -13.38 5.86 20.36
CA HIS A 13 -13.67 4.43 20.20
C HIS A 13 -12.81 3.60 21.15
N GLU A 14 -13.39 2.59 21.77
CA GLU A 14 -12.61 1.57 22.47
C GLU A 14 -12.00 0.60 21.45
N VAL A 15 -10.68 0.66 21.30
CA VAL A 15 -9.97 -0.09 20.25
C VAL A 15 -9.06 -1.14 20.86
N THR A 16 -9.28 -2.41 20.47
CA THR A 16 -8.36 -3.50 20.78
C THR A 16 -7.65 -3.98 19.51
N LEU A 17 -6.34 -3.80 19.45
CA LEU A 17 -5.49 -4.29 18.37
C LEU A 17 -5.03 -5.72 18.67
N VAL A 18 -5.61 -6.70 17.98
CA VAL A 18 -5.22 -8.12 18.08
C VAL A 18 -4.18 -8.45 17.02
N THR A 19 -3.03 -9.00 17.43
CA THR A 19 -1.95 -9.41 16.52
C THR A 19 -1.58 -10.87 16.71
N LEU A 20 -1.22 -11.54 15.60
CA LEU A 20 -0.79 -12.94 15.63
C LEU A 20 0.66 -13.09 16.11
N GLY A 21 1.47 -12.03 16.05
CA GLY A 21 2.85 -12.01 16.52
C GLY A 21 2.98 -11.86 18.03
N ASP A 22 4.21 -12.00 18.51
CA ASP A 22 4.60 -11.80 19.92
C ASP A 22 4.92 -10.32 20.24
N GLY A 23 5.08 -9.50 19.20
CA GLY A 23 5.42 -8.08 19.31
C GLY A 23 6.92 -7.78 19.23
N ALA A 24 7.81 -8.78 19.18
CA ALA A 24 9.25 -8.55 19.05
C ALA A 24 9.62 -7.85 17.71
N GLY A 25 8.79 -8.05 16.68
CA GLY A 25 8.94 -7.40 15.38
C GLY A 25 8.09 -6.13 15.19
N ASP A 26 7.47 -5.59 16.24
CA ASP A 26 6.64 -4.40 16.15
C ASP A 26 7.49 -3.17 15.84
N ARG A 27 7.31 -2.61 14.64
CA ARG A 27 8.07 -1.44 14.14
C ARG A 27 7.21 -0.16 14.09
N HIS A 28 5.94 -0.26 14.44
CA HIS A 28 5.00 0.87 14.43
C HIS A 28 4.52 1.17 15.84
N GLU A 29 4.62 2.43 16.19
CA GLU A 29 4.04 2.93 17.44
C GLU A 29 2.52 2.89 17.36
N VAL A 30 1.90 2.61 18.48
CA VAL A 30 0.44 2.60 18.66
C VAL A 30 0.14 3.44 19.88
N ASP A 31 -0.86 4.30 19.79
CA ASP A 31 -1.31 5.15 20.89
C ASP A 31 -1.55 4.32 22.17
N THR A 32 -1.19 4.87 23.32
CA THR A 32 -1.30 4.18 24.61
C THR A 32 -2.74 3.88 25.02
N SER A 33 -3.71 4.58 24.46
CA SER A 33 -5.15 4.33 24.65
C SER A 33 -5.65 3.06 23.91
N VAL A 34 -4.90 2.53 22.93
CA VAL A 34 -5.24 1.31 22.22
C VAL A 34 -4.82 0.08 23.03
N GLN A 35 -5.78 -0.77 23.38
CA GLN A 35 -5.49 -2.06 24.01
C GLN A 35 -4.79 -2.97 23.01
N ARG A 36 -3.67 -3.62 23.41
CA ARG A 36 -2.92 -4.53 22.56
C ARG A 36 -3.01 -5.97 23.08
N ARG A 37 -3.50 -6.88 22.24
CA ARG A 37 -3.55 -8.31 22.52
C ARG A 37 -2.69 -9.09 21.53
N ARG A 38 -1.57 -9.60 22.00
CA ARG A 38 -0.62 -10.41 21.23
C ARG A 38 -0.88 -11.89 21.47
N LEU A 39 -1.12 -12.64 20.37
CA LEU A 39 -1.50 -14.06 20.48
C LEU A 39 -0.31 -15.02 20.38
N ASN A 40 0.86 -14.54 19.96
CA ASN A 40 2.08 -15.34 19.79
C ASN A 40 1.85 -16.64 18.98
N LEU A 41 1.24 -16.48 17.80
CA LEU A 41 0.85 -17.58 16.91
C LEU A 41 1.64 -17.62 15.59
N LEU A 42 2.70 -16.81 15.45
CA LEU A 42 3.62 -16.84 14.31
C LEU A 42 4.72 -17.87 14.55
N PHE A 43 4.39 -19.14 14.39
CA PHE A 43 5.36 -20.24 14.43
C PHE A 43 5.49 -20.88 13.05
N GLN A 44 6.72 -21.22 12.66
CA GLN A 44 6.99 -21.93 11.41
C GLN A 44 6.67 -23.42 11.58
N GLN A 45 5.80 -23.92 10.71
CA GLN A 45 5.49 -25.36 10.63
C GLN A 45 6.15 -25.95 9.39
N LYS A 46 7.04 -26.91 9.60
CA LYS A 46 7.79 -27.58 8.51
C LYS A 46 6.96 -28.65 7.78
N SER A 47 6.03 -29.32 8.47
CA SER A 47 5.20 -30.39 7.90
C SER A 47 3.83 -29.91 7.46
N TRP A 48 3.18 -30.64 6.51
CA TRP A 48 1.82 -30.34 6.06
C TRP A 48 0.79 -30.49 7.18
N LEU A 49 0.86 -31.57 7.96
CA LEU A 49 -0.01 -31.78 9.14
C LEU A 49 0.17 -30.66 10.17
N GLY A 50 1.40 -30.23 10.40
CA GLY A 50 1.71 -29.08 11.27
C GLY A 50 1.08 -27.78 10.76
N LYS A 51 1.08 -27.53 9.46
CA LYS A 51 0.41 -26.36 8.87
C LYS A 51 -1.09 -26.36 9.09
N VAL A 52 -1.77 -27.51 8.94
CA VAL A 52 -3.21 -27.65 9.19
C VAL A 52 -3.54 -27.47 10.67
N SER A 53 -2.83 -28.15 11.56
CA SER A 53 -3.03 -28.02 13.03
C SER A 53 -2.72 -26.60 13.51
N GLY A 54 -1.67 -25.98 12.97
CA GLY A 54 -1.30 -24.59 13.28
C GLY A 54 -2.39 -23.59 12.89
N ASN A 55 -3.00 -23.73 11.71
CA ASN A 55 -4.09 -22.85 11.30
C ASN A 55 -5.35 -23.07 12.13
N ARG A 56 -5.67 -24.33 12.49
CA ARG A 56 -6.78 -24.62 13.42
C ARG A 56 -6.54 -23.96 14.78
N ARG A 57 -5.33 -24.05 15.32
CA ARG A 57 -4.98 -23.38 16.57
C ARG A 57 -5.14 -21.86 16.46
N ARG A 58 -4.66 -21.24 15.36
CA ARG A 58 -4.84 -19.79 15.11
C ARG A 58 -6.32 -19.40 15.11
N ILE A 59 -7.18 -20.18 14.47
CA ILE A 59 -8.63 -19.92 14.41
C ILE A 59 -9.25 -20.01 15.83
N VAL A 60 -8.90 -21.03 16.60
CA VAL A 60 -9.44 -21.22 17.95
C VAL A 60 -8.99 -20.11 18.90
N GLU A 61 -7.69 -19.80 18.93
CA GLU A 61 -7.14 -18.77 19.81
C GLU A 61 -7.65 -17.37 19.43
N LEU A 62 -7.76 -17.09 18.12
CA LEU A 62 -8.33 -15.82 17.66
C LEU A 62 -9.81 -15.70 18.03
N ARG A 63 -10.59 -16.79 17.90
CA ARG A 63 -11.99 -16.83 18.34
C ARG A 63 -12.14 -16.59 19.84
N ASN A 64 -11.33 -17.27 20.65
CA ASN A 64 -11.34 -17.09 22.11
C ASN A 64 -10.98 -15.64 22.48
N ALA A 65 -9.99 -15.07 21.79
CA ALA A 65 -9.61 -13.68 21.98
C ALA A 65 -10.75 -12.72 21.66
N LEU A 66 -11.40 -12.87 20.50
CA LEU A 66 -12.53 -12.04 20.07
C LEU A 66 -13.73 -12.19 20.98
N SER A 67 -14.07 -13.43 21.38
CA SER A 67 -15.17 -13.67 22.35
C SER A 67 -14.91 -13.04 23.72
N GLY A 68 -13.65 -13.02 24.18
CA GLY A 68 -13.30 -12.38 25.45
C GLY A 68 -13.26 -10.86 25.41
N ILE A 69 -13.14 -10.27 24.20
CA ILE A 69 -13.21 -8.82 23.98
C ILE A 69 -14.68 -8.37 23.84
N SER A 70 -15.55 -9.21 23.28
CA SER A 70 -16.94 -8.90 22.95
C SER A 70 -17.11 -7.60 22.14
N PRO A 71 -16.45 -7.49 20.96
CA PRO A 71 -16.46 -6.25 20.19
C PRO A 71 -17.80 -6.03 19.49
N ASP A 72 -18.16 -4.75 19.27
CA ASP A 72 -19.32 -4.36 18.45
C ASP A 72 -19.07 -4.66 16.95
N VAL A 73 -17.81 -4.63 16.49
CA VAL A 73 -17.41 -4.93 15.14
C VAL A 73 -15.96 -5.42 15.07
N VAL A 74 -15.67 -6.33 14.15
CA VAL A 74 -14.32 -6.80 13.85
C VAL A 74 -13.87 -6.24 12.51
N LEU A 75 -12.76 -5.49 12.49
CA LEU A 75 -12.09 -5.04 11.26
C LEU A 75 -10.77 -5.80 11.07
N SER A 76 -10.64 -6.52 9.98
CA SER A 76 -9.45 -7.31 9.65
C SER A 76 -8.72 -6.77 8.43
N PHE A 77 -7.39 -6.95 8.39
CA PHE A 77 -6.52 -6.48 7.31
C PHE A 77 -5.67 -7.61 6.76
N CYS A 78 -5.41 -7.57 5.44
CA CYS A 78 -4.60 -8.50 4.68
C CYS A 78 -5.24 -9.89 4.51
N ASP A 79 -5.01 -10.48 3.36
CA ASP A 79 -5.62 -11.69 2.83
C ASP A 79 -5.68 -12.87 3.80
N ARG A 80 -4.52 -13.34 4.29
CA ARG A 80 -4.46 -14.50 5.21
C ARG A 80 -5.11 -14.20 6.56
N THR A 81 -4.94 -12.98 7.07
CA THR A 81 -5.57 -12.58 8.33
C THR A 81 -7.07 -12.44 8.14
N ASN A 82 -7.54 -11.92 7.01
CA ASN A 82 -8.94 -11.84 6.65
C ASN A 82 -9.59 -13.23 6.61
N ILE A 83 -8.90 -14.22 6.00
CA ILE A 83 -9.36 -15.60 6.00
C ILE A 83 -9.51 -16.14 7.42
N LEU A 84 -8.50 -15.95 8.27
CA LEU A 84 -8.56 -16.39 9.66
C LEU A 84 -9.68 -15.68 10.43
N ALA A 85 -9.86 -14.38 10.24
CA ALA A 85 -10.94 -13.59 10.86
C ALA A 85 -12.31 -14.11 10.44
N GLY A 86 -12.53 -14.42 9.15
CA GLY A 86 -13.77 -14.99 8.64
C GLY A 86 -14.16 -16.31 9.30
N PHE A 87 -13.18 -17.14 9.70
CA PHE A 87 -13.44 -18.39 10.43
C PHE A 87 -13.49 -18.22 11.94
N SER A 88 -12.98 -17.10 12.49
CA SER A 88 -12.84 -16.88 13.92
C SER A 88 -13.85 -15.90 14.50
N CYS A 89 -14.41 -15.01 13.70
CA CYS A 89 -15.36 -14.00 14.15
C CYS A 89 -16.57 -14.68 14.82
N PRO A 90 -16.95 -14.27 16.05
CA PRO A 90 -18.11 -14.81 16.73
C PRO A 90 -19.39 -14.54 15.92
N LYS A 91 -20.39 -15.42 16.07
CA LYS A 91 -21.70 -15.21 15.45
C LYS A 91 -22.39 -13.99 16.05
N GLY A 92 -23.00 -13.18 15.19
CA GLY A 92 -23.69 -11.96 15.61
C GLY A 92 -22.77 -10.74 15.77
N VAL A 93 -21.45 -10.90 15.62
CA VAL A 93 -20.50 -9.78 15.57
C VAL A 93 -20.23 -9.44 14.10
N PRO A 94 -20.51 -8.21 13.67
CA PRO A 94 -20.22 -7.74 12.31
C PRO A 94 -18.75 -7.87 11.94
N LEU A 95 -18.47 -8.30 10.70
CA LEU A 95 -17.12 -8.53 10.18
C LEU A 95 -16.85 -7.68 8.94
N VAL A 96 -15.86 -6.80 9.04
CA VAL A 96 -15.36 -5.99 7.92
C VAL A 96 -13.96 -6.50 7.52
N LEU A 97 -13.78 -6.85 6.25
CA LEU A 97 -12.50 -7.34 5.72
C LEU A 97 -11.88 -6.31 4.78
N SER A 98 -10.70 -5.82 5.12
CA SER A 98 -9.94 -4.89 4.28
C SER A 98 -8.86 -5.64 3.51
N GLU A 99 -9.02 -5.69 2.17
CA GLU A 99 -7.99 -6.23 1.28
C GLU A 99 -6.91 -5.18 1.03
N ARG A 100 -5.65 -5.60 1.20
CA ARG A 100 -4.49 -4.69 1.13
C ARG A 100 -3.50 -5.06 0.03
N SER A 101 -3.74 -6.16 -0.65
CA SER A 101 -2.97 -6.65 -1.78
C SER A 101 -3.72 -6.44 -3.07
N ASP A 102 -3.04 -6.61 -4.20
CA ASP A 102 -3.70 -6.72 -5.49
C ASP A 102 -4.24 -8.14 -5.66
N PRO A 103 -5.57 -8.35 -5.60
CA PRO A 103 -6.14 -9.68 -5.69
C PRO A 103 -5.99 -10.31 -7.08
N SER A 104 -5.63 -9.55 -8.12
CA SER A 104 -5.41 -10.04 -9.48
C SER A 104 -4.04 -10.67 -9.64
N GLN A 105 -3.04 -10.16 -8.93
CA GLN A 105 -1.63 -10.57 -9.06
C GLN A 105 -1.18 -11.53 -7.95
N GLN A 106 -1.81 -11.44 -6.78
CA GLN A 106 -1.39 -12.25 -5.63
C GLN A 106 -2.22 -13.53 -5.50
N THR A 107 -1.66 -14.65 -5.97
CA THR A 107 -2.26 -15.97 -5.78
C THR A 107 -1.79 -16.60 -4.46
N LEU A 108 -2.73 -17.02 -3.63
CA LEU A 108 -2.44 -17.67 -2.35
C LEU A 108 -2.21 -19.19 -2.46
N GLY A 109 -2.46 -19.75 -3.65
CA GLY A 109 -2.51 -21.18 -3.89
C GLY A 109 -3.90 -21.78 -3.61
N ARG A 110 -4.23 -22.90 -4.29
CA ARG A 110 -5.60 -23.47 -4.41
C ARG A 110 -6.35 -23.63 -3.07
N VAL A 111 -5.68 -24.08 -2.03
CA VAL A 111 -6.31 -24.31 -0.72
C VAL A 111 -6.69 -22.98 -0.05
N TRP A 112 -5.78 -22.00 -0.08
CA TRP A 112 -6.03 -20.69 0.50
C TRP A 112 -7.07 -19.89 -0.31
N GLU A 113 -7.12 -20.06 -1.63
CA GLU A 113 -8.17 -19.47 -2.47
C GLU A 113 -9.55 -20.03 -2.12
N TRP A 114 -9.66 -21.35 -1.94
CA TRP A 114 -10.90 -21.97 -1.50
C TRP A 114 -11.32 -21.52 -0.08
N LEU A 115 -10.35 -21.35 0.83
CA LEU A 115 -10.62 -20.80 2.17
C LEU A 115 -11.05 -19.33 2.09
N ARG A 116 -10.44 -18.54 1.18
CA ARG A 116 -10.83 -17.15 0.92
C ARG A 116 -12.29 -17.08 0.49
N ASP A 117 -12.71 -17.89 -0.48
CA ASP A 117 -14.10 -17.91 -0.94
C ASP A 117 -15.08 -18.15 0.21
N ARG A 118 -14.77 -19.12 1.07
CA ARG A 118 -15.64 -19.43 2.22
C ARG A 118 -15.64 -18.37 3.32
N SER A 119 -14.52 -17.72 3.56
CA SER A 119 -14.38 -16.72 4.62
C SER A 119 -14.92 -15.35 4.22
N TYR A 120 -14.68 -14.92 2.98
CA TYR A 120 -15.11 -13.61 2.50
C TYR A 120 -16.64 -13.53 2.32
N CYS A 121 -17.31 -14.62 1.95
CA CYS A 121 -18.78 -14.69 1.94
C CYS A 121 -19.44 -14.54 3.33
N ARG A 122 -18.66 -14.56 4.40
CA ARG A 122 -19.13 -14.34 5.79
C ARG A 122 -18.93 -12.90 6.26
N ALA A 123 -18.27 -12.08 5.47
CA ALA A 123 -18.10 -10.68 5.79
C ALA A 123 -19.40 -9.91 5.56
N ASP A 124 -19.66 -8.94 6.41
CA ASP A 124 -20.79 -8.00 6.27
C ASP A 124 -20.38 -6.84 5.35
N HIS A 125 -19.07 -6.58 5.22
CA HIS A 125 -18.55 -5.55 4.33
C HIS A 125 -17.10 -5.84 3.91
N LEU A 126 -16.76 -5.46 2.67
CA LEU A 126 -15.39 -5.49 2.16
C LEU A 126 -14.87 -4.07 1.96
N ILE A 127 -13.56 -3.89 2.17
CA ILE A 127 -12.86 -2.66 1.85
C ILE A 127 -11.74 -2.98 0.87
N ALA A 128 -11.75 -2.32 -0.30
CA ALA A 128 -10.69 -2.37 -1.30
C ALA A 128 -9.86 -1.09 -1.30
N LEU A 129 -8.65 -1.13 -1.85
CA LEU A 129 -7.74 0.02 -1.91
C LEU A 129 -7.93 0.90 -3.15
N SER A 130 -8.47 0.33 -4.24
CA SER A 130 -8.68 1.00 -5.53
C SER A 130 -9.93 0.45 -6.20
N GLU A 131 -10.44 1.17 -7.20
CA GLU A 131 -11.58 0.74 -8.02
C GLU A 131 -11.26 -0.57 -8.76
N THR A 132 -10.04 -0.72 -9.29
CA THR A 132 -9.60 -1.96 -9.94
C THR A 132 -9.68 -3.15 -8.99
N SER A 133 -9.16 -3.00 -7.76
CA SER A 133 -9.26 -4.04 -6.73
C SER A 133 -10.71 -4.30 -6.32
N ALA A 134 -11.55 -3.26 -6.24
CA ALA A 134 -12.96 -3.37 -5.92
C ALA A 134 -13.72 -4.18 -6.97
N GLN A 135 -13.52 -3.88 -8.26
CA GLN A 135 -14.12 -4.63 -9.36
C GLN A 135 -13.75 -6.12 -9.35
N HIS A 136 -12.49 -6.45 -9.04
CA HIS A 136 -12.05 -7.83 -8.90
C HIS A 136 -12.77 -8.57 -7.76
N LEU A 137 -12.91 -7.91 -6.61
CA LEU A 137 -13.62 -8.49 -5.47
C LEU A 137 -15.11 -8.62 -5.73
N GLN A 138 -15.77 -7.64 -6.36
CA GLN A 138 -17.20 -7.65 -6.69
C GLN A 138 -17.57 -8.74 -7.71
N ARG A 139 -16.67 -9.08 -8.64
CA ARG A 139 -16.88 -10.21 -9.58
C ARG A 139 -16.90 -11.56 -8.87
N ARG A 140 -16.28 -11.65 -7.69
CA ARG A 140 -16.10 -12.90 -6.94
C ARG A 140 -17.04 -13.01 -5.74
N PHE A 141 -17.36 -11.89 -5.08
CA PHE A 141 -18.11 -11.86 -3.84
C PHE A 141 -19.31 -10.92 -3.93
N SER A 142 -20.49 -11.41 -3.57
CA SER A 142 -21.73 -10.62 -3.47
C SER A 142 -21.84 -9.99 -2.06
N VAL A 143 -20.81 -9.28 -1.61
CA VAL A 143 -20.73 -8.60 -0.31
C VAL A 143 -20.64 -7.10 -0.55
N PRO A 144 -21.34 -6.25 0.22
CA PRO A 144 -21.20 -4.81 0.14
C PRO A 144 -19.72 -4.40 0.20
N LEU A 145 -19.31 -3.45 -0.64
CA LEU A 145 -17.92 -3.07 -0.76
C LEU A 145 -17.77 -1.55 -0.86
N THR A 146 -16.74 -1.03 -0.19
CA THR A 146 -16.33 0.38 -0.28
C THR A 146 -14.85 0.48 -0.61
N VAL A 147 -14.48 1.43 -1.47
CA VAL A 147 -13.07 1.73 -1.74
C VAL A 147 -12.56 2.72 -0.69
N ILE A 148 -11.60 2.29 0.12
CA ILE A 148 -10.88 3.16 1.06
C ILE A 148 -9.38 2.97 0.84
N PRO A 149 -8.71 3.91 0.16
CA PRO A 149 -7.29 3.82 -0.14
C PRO A 149 -6.40 3.86 1.11
N SER A 150 -5.10 3.64 0.93
CA SER A 150 -4.14 3.82 2.02
C SER A 150 -3.99 5.30 2.35
N ALA A 151 -3.95 5.60 3.64
CA ALA A 151 -3.70 6.96 4.11
C ALA A 151 -2.20 7.22 4.32
N VAL A 152 -1.82 8.48 4.23
CA VAL A 152 -0.49 8.99 4.53
C VAL A 152 -0.54 9.97 5.71
N ASP A 153 0.50 9.93 6.54
CA ASP A 153 0.73 10.94 7.59
C ASP A 153 1.31 12.22 6.97
N MET A 154 0.92 13.37 7.53
CA MET A 154 1.56 14.62 7.12
C MET A 154 2.98 14.68 7.69
N PRO A 155 3.99 14.95 6.86
CA PRO A 155 5.37 14.97 7.31
C PRO A 155 5.66 16.16 8.22
N PRO A 156 6.56 16.00 9.20
CA PRO A 156 7.04 17.12 10.03
C PRO A 156 7.94 18.08 9.25
N VAL A 157 8.50 17.61 8.13
CA VAL A 157 9.38 18.38 7.24
C VAL A 157 8.90 18.25 5.80
N ARG A 158 8.99 19.32 5.04
CA ARG A 158 8.83 19.31 3.58
C ARG A 158 10.19 19.45 2.92
N SER A 159 10.30 19.01 1.68
CA SER A 159 11.53 19.17 0.90
C SER A 159 11.80 20.67 0.67
N ASP A 160 12.98 21.12 1.09
CA ASP A 160 13.56 22.35 0.52
C ASP A 160 14.11 22.00 -0.87
N ARG A 161 13.36 22.38 -1.89
CA ARG A 161 13.67 21.99 -3.28
C ARG A 161 15.00 22.55 -3.76
N THR A 162 15.44 23.69 -3.23
CA THR A 162 16.75 24.26 -3.58
C THR A 162 17.89 23.37 -3.10
N THR A 163 17.87 23.00 -1.83
CA THR A 163 18.87 22.07 -1.26
C THR A 163 18.77 20.67 -1.85
N ALA A 164 17.56 20.14 -2.03
CA ALA A 164 17.35 18.80 -2.60
C ALA A 164 17.83 18.69 -4.05
N GLN A 165 17.73 19.74 -4.84
CA GLN A 165 18.25 19.78 -6.22
C GLN A 165 19.77 19.64 -6.28
N ALA A 166 20.47 20.27 -5.34
CA ALA A 166 21.93 20.19 -5.26
C ALA A 166 22.44 18.78 -4.87
N ASN A 167 21.62 17.97 -4.23
CA ASN A 167 22.01 16.63 -3.76
C ASN A 167 22.13 15.61 -4.88
N GLN A 168 21.45 15.81 -6.01
CA GLN A 168 21.42 14.86 -7.15
C GLN A 168 21.13 13.42 -6.68
N LEU A 169 20.13 13.26 -5.80
CA LEU A 169 19.79 12.01 -5.13
C LEU A 169 18.49 11.43 -5.68
N VAL A 170 18.59 10.26 -6.28
CA VAL A 170 17.45 9.38 -6.59
C VAL A 170 17.16 8.49 -5.39
N ILE A 171 15.91 8.37 -4.98
CA ILE A 171 15.53 7.50 -3.87
C ILE A 171 14.46 6.49 -4.27
N GLY A 172 14.62 5.24 -3.84
CA GLY A 172 13.61 4.19 -3.87
C GLY A 172 13.35 3.65 -2.47
N ILE A 173 12.09 3.36 -2.13
CA ILE A 173 11.72 2.88 -0.79
C ILE A 173 10.79 1.67 -0.91
N GLY A 174 11.13 0.56 -0.26
CA GLY A 174 10.30 -0.62 -0.23
C GLY A 174 11.00 -1.85 0.33
N ARG A 175 10.27 -2.96 0.46
CA ARG A 175 10.89 -4.25 0.78
C ARG A 175 11.80 -4.67 -0.37
N LEU A 176 12.96 -5.22 -0.08
CA LEU A 176 13.88 -5.74 -1.12
C LEU A 176 13.40 -7.14 -1.54
N GLU A 177 12.23 -7.19 -2.21
CA GLU A 177 11.59 -8.39 -2.72
C GLU A 177 11.40 -8.28 -4.24
N PRO A 178 11.28 -9.41 -4.98
CA PRO A 178 11.23 -9.40 -6.45
C PRO A 178 10.15 -8.48 -7.04
N GLU A 179 8.98 -8.41 -6.39
CA GLU A 179 7.86 -7.58 -6.85
C GLU A 179 8.16 -6.08 -6.82
N LYS A 180 9.13 -5.64 -5.99
CA LYS A 180 9.49 -4.22 -5.87
C LYS A 180 10.40 -3.71 -6.99
N GLY A 181 11.01 -4.59 -7.77
CA GLY A 181 11.70 -4.23 -9.01
C GLY A 181 12.96 -3.38 -8.85
N PHE A 182 13.63 -3.41 -7.69
CA PHE A 182 14.84 -2.62 -7.47
C PHE A 182 16.02 -3.03 -8.35
N ASP A 183 16.05 -4.27 -8.83
CA ASP A 183 16.96 -4.73 -9.89
C ASP A 183 16.82 -3.87 -11.14
N ARG A 184 15.59 -3.60 -11.59
CA ARG A 184 15.31 -2.74 -12.75
C ARG A 184 15.66 -1.28 -12.48
N LEU A 185 15.44 -0.79 -11.26
CA LEU A 185 15.83 0.56 -10.89
C LEU A 185 17.34 0.77 -10.99
N ILE A 186 18.15 -0.20 -10.52
CA ILE A 186 19.61 -0.15 -10.62
C ILE A 186 20.04 -0.13 -12.09
N HIS A 187 19.45 -0.99 -12.94
CA HIS A 187 19.72 -0.97 -14.37
C HIS A 187 19.27 0.33 -15.04
N ALA A 188 18.09 0.86 -14.70
CA ALA A 188 17.60 2.13 -15.25
C ALA A 188 18.50 3.31 -14.83
N PHE A 189 18.98 3.30 -13.58
CA PHE A 189 19.92 4.31 -13.09
C PHE A 189 21.25 4.26 -13.87
N ALA A 190 21.80 3.05 -14.08
CA ALA A 190 23.01 2.88 -14.90
C ALA A 190 22.83 3.39 -16.35
N GLN A 191 21.63 3.21 -16.93
CA GLN A 191 21.33 3.70 -18.29
C GLN A 191 21.02 5.19 -18.35
N ALA A 192 20.39 5.75 -17.30
CA ALA A 192 19.99 7.15 -17.27
C ALA A 192 21.18 8.10 -17.06
N ASP A 193 22.18 7.63 -16.33
CA ASP A 193 23.25 8.46 -15.83
C ASP A 193 24.56 8.19 -16.56
N TYR A 194 25.03 9.19 -17.28
CA TYR A 194 26.31 9.12 -17.98
C TYR A 194 27.48 9.22 -17.01
N GLU A 195 28.62 8.62 -17.38
CA GLU A 195 29.82 8.38 -16.57
C GLU A 195 30.44 9.60 -15.86
N SER A 196 30.00 10.81 -16.13
CA SER A 196 30.53 12.06 -15.56
C SER A 196 29.58 12.78 -14.60
N SER A 197 28.45 12.19 -14.20
CA SER A 197 27.46 12.84 -13.33
C SER A 197 27.68 12.53 -11.85
N ASN A 198 27.26 13.46 -10.99
CA ASN A 198 27.30 13.29 -9.52
C ASN A 198 26.02 12.66 -8.95
N TRP A 199 25.15 12.11 -9.81
CA TRP A 199 23.90 11.49 -9.35
C TRP A 199 24.18 10.23 -8.53
N ARG A 200 23.42 10.06 -7.46
CA ARG A 200 23.45 8.88 -6.57
C ARG A 200 22.08 8.26 -6.48
N LEU A 201 22.06 6.96 -6.24
CA LEU A 201 20.83 6.21 -5.97
C LEU A 201 20.88 5.65 -4.55
N ARG A 202 19.82 5.85 -3.78
CA ARG A 202 19.66 5.28 -2.46
C ARG A 202 18.38 4.45 -2.40
N ILE A 203 18.50 3.18 -1.99
CA ILE A 203 17.39 2.24 -1.88
C ILE A 203 17.19 1.88 -0.42
N LEU A 204 16.08 2.36 0.17
CA LEU A 204 15.74 2.13 1.58
C LEU A 204 14.87 0.90 1.73
N GLY A 205 15.32 -0.07 2.49
CA GLY A 205 14.55 -1.27 2.81
C GLY A 205 15.39 -2.48 3.11
N GLU A 206 14.70 -3.56 3.47
CA GLU A 206 15.27 -4.89 3.72
C GLU A 206 14.43 -5.94 3.00
N GLY A 207 15.02 -7.09 2.70
CA GLY A 207 14.33 -8.21 2.06
C GLY A 207 15.27 -9.25 1.48
N SER A 208 14.67 -10.29 0.90
CA SER A 208 15.38 -11.48 0.41
C SER A 208 16.31 -11.19 -0.77
N CYS A 209 16.08 -10.11 -1.52
CA CYS A 209 16.91 -9.74 -2.67
C CYS A 209 18.15 -8.90 -2.33
N ARG A 210 18.43 -8.59 -1.04
CA ARG A 210 19.53 -7.69 -0.67
C ARG A 210 20.86 -8.10 -1.29
N GLU A 211 21.26 -9.35 -1.10
CA GLU A 211 22.55 -9.87 -1.59
C GLU A 211 22.63 -9.78 -3.12
N ALA A 212 21.59 -10.22 -3.82
CA ALA A 212 21.53 -10.13 -5.29
C ALA A 212 21.60 -8.69 -5.82
N LEU A 213 20.98 -7.72 -5.11
CA LEU A 213 21.05 -6.31 -5.49
C LEU A 213 22.46 -5.73 -5.25
N GLN A 214 23.14 -6.13 -4.19
CA GLN A 214 24.52 -5.73 -3.91
C GLN A 214 25.48 -6.30 -4.97
N GLU A 215 25.31 -7.56 -5.36
CA GLU A 215 26.07 -8.18 -6.46
C GLU A 215 25.83 -7.44 -7.79
N LEU A 216 24.58 -7.07 -8.10
CA LEU A 216 24.24 -6.31 -9.30
C LEU A 216 24.95 -4.93 -9.31
N VAL A 217 24.95 -4.23 -8.17
CA VAL A 217 25.66 -2.94 -8.03
C VAL A 217 27.17 -3.11 -8.33
N GLN A 218 27.78 -4.19 -7.85
CA GLN A 218 29.19 -4.51 -8.11
C GLN A 218 29.44 -4.82 -9.60
N GLN A 219 28.58 -5.65 -10.21
CA GLN A 219 28.70 -6.03 -11.61
C GLN A 219 28.60 -4.82 -12.57
N LEU A 220 27.84 -3.80 -12.18
CA LEU A 220 27.65 -2.58 -12.95
C LEU A 220 28.68 -1.47 -12.60
N GLY A 221 29.59 -1.72 -11.65
CA GLY A 221 30.58 -0.71 -11.24
C GLY A 221 30.01 0.51 -10.53
N LEU A 222 28.86 0.35 -9.82
CA LEU A 222 28.12 1.46 -9.22
C LEU A 222 28.30 1.58 -7.70
N GLN A 223 29.33 0.94 -7.10
CA GLN A 223 29.52 0.83 -5.65
C GLN A 223 29.61 2.19 -4.95
N ASP A 224 30.19 3.19 -5.61
CA ASP A 224 30.38 4.54 -5.08
C ASP A 224 29.14 5.43 -5.26
N ARG A 225 28.12 4.94 -5.98
CA ARG A 225 26.97 5.74 -6.40
C ARG A 225 25.62 5.13 -6.02
N VAL A 226 25.58 3.85 -5.65
CA VAL A 226 24.35 3.15 -5.22
C VAL A 226 24.50 2.66 -3.81
N GLU A 227 23.63 3.12 -2.92
CA GLU A 227 23.62 2.80 -1.51
C GLU A 227 22.36 1.98 -1.14
N LEU A 228 22.53 0.93 -0.33
CA LEU A 228 21.46 0.15 0.28
C LEU A 228 21.60 0.22 1.83
N PRO A 229 21.24 1.34 2.48
CA PRO A 229 21.49 1.56 3.91
C PRO A 229 20.62 0.69 4.82
N GLY A 230 19.67 -0.04 4.28
CA GLY A 230 18.77 -0.87 5.06
C GLY A 230 17.43 -0.21 5.36
N TRP A 231 16.77 -0.69 6.40
CA TRP A 231 15.47 -0.18 6.80
C TRP A 231 15.61 1.13 7.60
N VAL A 232 14.95 2.19 7.12
CA VAL A 232 14.97 3.53 7.74
C VAL A 232 13.54 3.95 8.09
N ARG A 233 13.33 4.42 9.32
CA ARG A 233 12.08 5.05 9.77
C ARG A 233 12.39 6.07 10.88
N PRO A 234 11.73 7.24 10.86
CA PRO A 234 10.86 7.74 9.80
C PRO A 234 11.64 8.08 8.52
N VAL A 235 10.97 8.00 7.35
CA VAL A 235 11.60 8.23 6.03
C VAL A 235 11.65 9.72 5.62
N TRP A 236 11.12 10.59 6.44
CA TRP A 236 10.86 12.00 6.09
C TRP A 236 12.13 12.77 5.72
N ASN A 237 13.20 12.60 6.48
CA ASN A 237 14.47 13.30 6.21
C ASN A 237 15.14 12.79 4.93
N GLU A 238 15.08 11.49 4.69
CA GLU A 238 15.61 10.87 3.46
C GLU A 238 14.84 11.38 2.23
N LEU A 239 13.51 11.41 2.31
CA LEU A 239 12.68 11.96 1.25
C LEU A 239 12.89 13.46 1.05
N ALA A 240 13.00 14.23 2.15
CA ALA A 240 13.23 15.68 2.06
C ALA A 240 14.56 16.03 1.37
N ALA A 241 15.59 15.19 1.53
CA ALA A 241 16.89 15.34 0.89
C ALA A 241 16.90 14.83 -0.57
N ALA A 242 15.90 14.06 -1.02
CA ALA A 242 15.88 13.44 -2.33
C ALA A 242 15.52 14.45 -3.44
N THR A 243 16.22 14.34 -4.56
CA THR A 243 15.94 15.13 -5.77
C THR A 243 14.74 14.57 -6.52
N MET A 244 14.61 13.24 -6.58
CA MET A 244 13.46 12.54 -7.14
C MET A 244 13.24 11.18 -6.44
N PHE A 245 12.01 10.71 -6.47
CA PHE A 245 11.59 9.39 -6.01
C PHE A 245 11.24 8.50 -7.22
N VAL A 246 11.63 7.23 -7.17
CA VAL A 246 11.27 6.25 -8.20
C VAL A 246 10.62 5.02 -7.57
N LEU A 247 9.44 4.64 -8.06
CA LEU A 247 8.73 3.42 -7.71
C LEU A 247 8.84 2.42 -8.86
N PRO A 248 9.77 1.46 -8.80
CA PRO A 248 10.04 0.53 -9.91
C PRO A 248 9.21 -0.75 -9.85
N SER A 249 8.18 -0.81 -9.01
CA SER A 249 7.45 -2.04 -8.69
C SER A 249 6.83 -2.69 -9.90
N ARG A 250 6.89 -4.03 -9.97
CA ARG A 250 6.23 -4.84 -11.00
C ARG A 250 4.72 -4.88 -10.81
N TYR A 251 4.28 -4.87 -9.56
CA TYR A 251 2.89 -4.72 -9.15
C TYR A 251 2.79 -4.13 -7.74
N GLU A 252 1.70 -3.43 -7.48
CA GLU A 252 1.38 -2.79 -6.20
C GLU A 252 -0.13 -2.88 -5.92
N GLY A 253 -0.48 -3.12 -4.66
CA GLY A 253 -1.87 -2.93 -4.23
C GLY A 253 -2.20 -1.44 -4.06
N PHE A 254 -1.40 -0.75 -3.25
CA PHE A 254 -1.44 0.70 -3.08
C PHE A 254 -0.12 1.19 -2.46
N PRO A 255 0.75 1.86 -3.22
CA PRO A 255 2.12 2.14 -2.81
C PRO A 255 2.22 3.30 -1.81
N SER A 256 2.30 3.00 -0.51
CA SER A 256 2.45 4.01 0.55
C SER A 256 3.71 4.87 0.36
N ALA A 257 4.80 4.29 -0.13
CA ALA A 257 6.05 5.01 -0.35
C ALA A 257 5.93 6.13 -1.40
N LEU A 258 5.07 5.93 -2.43
CA LEU A 258 4.75 6.98 -3.40
C LEU A 258 4.02 8.13 -2.71
N LEU A 259 3.01 7.85 -1.88
CA LEU A 259 2.31 8.89 -1.13
C LEU A 259 3.24 9.61 -0.14
N GLU A 260 4.13 8.86 0.54
CA GLU A 260 5.13 9.45 1.45
C GLU A 260 6.07 10.41 0.68
N ALA A 261 6.50 10.06 -0.52
CA ALA A 261 7.31 10.94 -1.36
C ALA A 261 6.54 12.18 -1.82
N MET A 262 5.31 11.99 -2.30
CA MET A 262 4.46 13.07 -2.80
C MET A 262 4.10 14.09 -1.72
N VAL A 263 3.74 13.65 -0.51
CA VAL A 263 3.36 14.55 0.59
C VAL A 263 4.52 15.41 1.09
N VAL A 264 5.77 14.93 0.94
CA VAL A 264 7.00 15.71 1.19
C VAL A 264 7.29 16.71 0.05
N GLY A 265 6.72 16.50 -1.13
CA GLY A 265 6.92 17.32 -2.32
C GLY A 265 8.07 16.80 -3.21
N VAL A 266 8.42 15.53 -3.11
CA VAL A 266 9.44 14.92 -3.97
C VAL A 266 8.80 14.54 -5.31
N PRO A 267 9.34 15.03 -6.46
CA PRO A 267 8.84 14.63 -7.77
C PRO A 267 9.02 13.14 -7.98
N SER A 268 7.96 12.47 -8.43
CA SER A 268 7.89 11.01 -8.41
C SER A 268 7.74 10.43 -9.81
N ILE A 269 8.51 9.40 -10.10
CA ILE A 269 8.37 8.51 -11.25
C ILE A 269 7.83 7.17 -10.73
N ALA A 270 6.76 6.65 -11.32
CA ALA A 270 6.20 5.38 -10.94
C ALA A 270 5.96 4.51 -12.17
N VAL A 271 6.31 3.24 -12.07
CA VAL A 271 5.92 2.24 -13.08
C VAL A 271 4.41 2.09 -13.07
N ASP A 272 3.79 2.20 -14.24
CA ASP A 272 2.37 2.00 -14.42
C ASP A 272 2.04 0.51 -14.37
N CYS A 273 1.74 0.04 -13.19
CA CYS A 273 1.18 -1.29 -12.97
C CYS A 273 -0.36 -1.20 -12.86
N GLU A 274 -1.02 -2.30 -13.19
CA GLU A 274 -2.49 -2.39 -13.37
C GLU A 274 -3.30 -1.83 -12.20
N SER A 275 -2.73 -1.80 -11.00
CA SER A 275 -3.31 -1.20 -9.80
C SER A 275 -2.28 -0.34 -9.06
N GLY A 276 -2.70 0.44 -8.09
CA GLY A 276 -1.83 1.18 -7.18
C GLY A 276 -1.36 2.54 -7.67
N PRO A 277 -0.26 2.69 -8.42
CA PRO A 277 0.27 3.98 -8.83
C PRO A 277 -0.72 4.81 -9.64
N ARG A 278 -1.42 4.19 -10.62
CA ARG A 278 -2.45 4.85 -11.42
C ARG A 278 -3.62 5.33 -10.57
N ALA A 279 -4.05 4.56 -9.58
CA ALA A 279 -5.12 4.95 -8.65
C ALA A 279 -4.75 6.19 -7.80
N ILE A 280 -3.47 6.41 -7.53
CA ILE A 280 -2.99 7.59 -6.81
C ILE A 280 -2.87 8.80 -7.75
N LEU A 281 -2.27 8.61 -8.92
CA LEU A 281 -1.83 9.70 -9.78
C LEU A 281 -2.89 10.12 -10.81
N ALA A 282 -3.70 9.18 -11.32
CA ALA A 282 -4.57 9.42 -12.48
C ALA A 282 -6.09 9.31 -12.20
N GLU A 283 -6.53 8.76 -11.06
CA GLU A 283 -7.96 8.58 -10.77
C GLU A 283 -8.52 9.66 -9.83
N PRO A 284 -9.24 10.68 -10.32
CA PRO A 284 -9.88 11.68 -9.46
C PRO A 284 -11.25 11.24 -8.90
N HIS A 285 -11.83 10.11 -9.36
CA HIS A 285 -13.26 9.80 -9.24
C HIS A 285 -13.75 9.30 -7.88
N TRP A 286 -12.89 8.82 -6.99
CA TRP A 286 -13.30 8.30 -5.68
C TRP A 286 -13.97 9.34 -4.75
N GLN A 287 -13.95 10.64 -5.10
CA GLN A 287 -14.60 11.72 -4.31
C GLN A 287 -16.08 11.91 -4.63
N ALA A 288 -16.57 11.45 -5.76
CA ALA A 288 -17.91 11.80 -6.25
C ALA A 288 -19.06 11.00 -5.62
N GLU A 289 -18.81 9.82 -5.03
CA GLU A 289 -19.88 8.91 -4.63
C GLU A 289 -20.43 9.06 -3.21
N VAL A 290 -19.81 9.85 -2.35
CA VAL A 290 -20.34 10.08 -0.99
C VAL A 290 -21.64 10.90 -1.01
N ALA A 291 -21.91 11.64 -2.08
CA ALA A 291 -23.10 12.49 -2.19
C ALA A 291 -24.32 11.81 -2.86
N SER A 292 -24.18 10.64 -3.48
CA SER A 292 -25.26 10.08 -4.34
C SER A 292 -25.98 8.84 -3.79
N GLN A 293 -25.58 8.29 -2.65
CA GLN A 293 -26.25 7.08 -2.11
C GLN A 293 -27.49 7.35 -1.23
N SER A 294 -28.05 8.58 -1.26
CA SER A 294 -29.30 8.88 -0.55
C SER A 294 -30.57 8.72 -1.40
N HIS A 295 -30.48 8.35 -2.67
CA HIS A 295 -31.69 8.11 -3.50
C HIS A 295 -31.54 6.83 -4.32
N GLY A 296 -32.42 5.86 -4.04
CA GLY A 296 -32.56 4.63 -4.82
C GLY A 296 -32.97 4.94 -6.27
N GLY A 297 -32.09 4.61 -7.18
CA GLY A 297 -32.32 4.68 -8.62
C GLY A 297 -31.60 3.53 -9.30
N THR A 298 -32.36 2.63 -9.90
CA THR A 298 -31.92 1.56 -10.80
C THR A 298 -31.10 2.14 -11.95
N THR A 299 -29.79 1.81 -11.99
CA THR A 299 -28.95 2.15 -13.15
C THR A 299 -29.07 1.09 -14.24
N PRO A 300 -29.12 1.49 -15.52
CA PRO A 300 -29.13 0.55 -16.65
C PRO A 300 -27.75 -0.11 -16.80
N HIS A 301 -27.75 -1.41 -17.05
CA HIS A 301 -26.55 -2.19 -17.40
C HIS A 301 -25.93 -1.65 -18.72
N GLY A 302 -24.81 -0.95 -18.58
CA GLY A 302 -23.92 -0.60 -19.67
C GLY A 302 -22.53 -0.46 -19.08
N GLY A 303 -21.77 -1.56 -18.95
CA GLY A 303 -20.38 -1.53 -18.54
C GLY A 303 -19.55 -0.74 -19.56
N PRO A 304 -18.55 0.05 -19.13
CA PRO A 304 -17.63 0.67 -20.07
C PRO A 304 -16.91 -0.43 -20.86
N ALA A 305 -16.78 -0.19 -22.17
CA ALA A 305 -16.05 -1.05 -23.10
C ALA A 305 -14.62 -1.26 -22.59
N PRO A 306 -13.99 -2.42 -22.86
CA PRO A 306 -12.59 -2.63 -22.50
C PRO A 306 -11.77 -1.55 -23.18
N VAL A 307 -11.01 -0.80 -22.38
CA VAL A 307 -10.06 0.20 -22.87
C VAL A 307 -9.06 -0.56 -23.74
N ALA A 308 -9.07 -0.26 -25.05
CA ALA A 308 -8.09 -0.81 -25.98
C ALA A 308 -6.70 -0.51 -25.44
N ALA A 309 -5.77 -1.48 -25.61
CA ALA A 309 -4.37 -1.30 -25.29
C ALA A 309 -3.85 -0.08 -26.08
N THR A 310 -3.83 1.07 -25.43
CA THR A 310 -3.24 2.29 -25.98
C THR A 310 -1.72 2.13 -25.91
N GLU A 311 -1.03 2.50 -26.96
CA GLU A 311 0.42 2.65 -27.00
C GLU A 311 0.87 3.43 -25.76
N PHE A 312 1.69 2.77 -24.91
CA PHE A 312 2.15 3.32 -23.64
C PHE A 312 3.15 4.46 -23.92
N THR A 313 2.63 5.67 -24.04
CA THR A 313 3.42 6.89 -23.96
C THR A 313 3.63 7.27 -22.50
N GLN A 314 4.75 7.93 -22.17
CA GLN A 314 4.98 8.48 -20.83
C GLN A 314 3.87 9.49 -20.50
N ASP A 315 3.03 9.19 -19.51
CA ASP A 315 1.92 10.05 -19.11
C ASP A 315 2.35 10.98 -17.98
N HIS A 316 2.51 12.26 -18.27
CA HIS A 316 2.57 13.30 -17.25
C HIS A 316 1.21 13.43 -16.59
N VAL A 317 1.11 13.01 -15.35
CA VAL A 317 -0.12 13.11 -14.53
C VAL A 317 0.12 14.06 -13.36
N PRO A 318 -0.92 14.67 -12.78
CA PRO A 318 -0.73 15.53 -11.63
C PRO A 318 0.03 14.83 -10.51
N GLY A 319 1.19 15.37 -10.15
CA GLY A 319 2.00 14.85 -9.04
C GLY A 319 3.02 13.77 -9.38
N GLY A 320 3.12 13.31 -10.64
CA GLY A 320 4.07 12.28 -11.01
C GLY A 320 4.18 12.04 -12.50
N LEU A 321 5.03 11.08 -12.84
CA LEU A 321 5.17 10.53 -14.17
C LEU A 321 4.92 9.03 -14.12
N LEU A 322 3.91 8.55 -14.83
CA LEU A 322 3.66 7.14 -15.05
C LEU A 322 4.46 6.67 -16.26
N VAL A 323 5.22 5.60 -16.10
CA VAL A 323 6.06 5.03 -17.16
C VAL A 323 5.70 3.58 -17.42
N PRO A 324 5.86 3.08 -18.65
CA PRO A 324 5.70 1.67 -18.97
C PRO A 324 6.51 0.75 -18.05
N ASN A 325 6.06 -0.50 -17.92
CA ASN A 325 6.65 -1.49 -17.01
C ASN A 325 7.95 -2.10 -17.60
N ASP A 326 8.88 -1.26 -18.02
CA ASP A 326 10.18 -1.64 -18.56
C ASP A 326 11.32 -0.71 -18.08
N THR A 327 12.55 -1.19 -18.19
CA THR A 327 13.75 -0.50 -17.70
C THR A 327 14.11 0.73 -18.53
N ALA A 328 13.92 0.67 -19.86
CA ALA A 328 14.30 1.75 -20.76
C ALA A 328 13.42 2.99 -20.56
N SER A 329 12.10 2.82 -20.51
CA SER A 329 11.15 3.90 -20.21
C SER A 329 11.43 4.55 -18.85
N MET A 330 11.80 3.77 -17.86
CA MET A 330 12.19 4.28 -16.54
C MET A 330 13.48 5.10 -16.63
N ALA A 331 14.49 4.63 -17.37
CA ALA A 331 15.74 5.35 -17.58
C ALA A 331 15.52 6.68 -18.32
N ASP A 332 14.67 6.69 -19.35
CA ASP A 332 14.33 7.90 -20.11
C ASP A 332 13.64 8.94 -19.24
N ALA A 333 12.68 8.51 -18.41
CA ALA A 333 12.01 9.37 -17.45
C ALA A 333 12.98 9.97 -16.43
N MET A 334 13.89 9.15 -15.91
CA MET A 334 14.94 9.64 -15.00
C MET A 334 15.83 10.65 -15.66
N ARG A 335 16.30 10.42 -16.90
CA ARG A 335 17.08 11.40 -17.67
C ARG A 335 16.34 12.72 -17.84
N GLY A 336 15.05 12.66 -18.21
CA GLY A 336 14.23 13.85 -18.32
C GLY A 336 14.15 14.64 -17.02
N PHE A 337 13.92 13.95 -15.89
CA PHE A 337 13.93 14.59 -14.57
C PHE A 337 15.33 15.07 -14.14
N MET A 338 16.41 14.39 -14.50
CA MET A 338 17.78 14.85 -14.25
C MET A 338 18.08 16.16 -14.97
N ALA A 339 17.62 16.32 -16.21
CA ALA A 339 17.88 17.47 -17.04
C ALA A 339 17.00 18.69 -16.73
N ASP A 340 15.71 18.48 -16.37
CA ASP A 340 14.71 19.54 -16.23
C ASP A 340 14.27 19.76 -14.78
N TRP A 341 14.90 20.72 -14.09
CA TRP A 341 14.57 21.07 -12.73
C TRP A 341 13.19 21.74 -12.58
N GLN A 342 12.73 22.48 -13.60
CA GLN A 342 11.42 23.16 -13.57
C GLN A 342 10.28 22.16 -13.58
N THR A 343 10.40 21.13 -14.42
CA THR A 343 9.45 20.02 -14.43
C THR A 343 9.46 19.27 -13.08
N ARG A 344 10.62 19.01 -12.49
CA ARG A 344 10.69 18.40 -11.13
C ARG A 344 9.96 19.25 -10.09
N GLU A 345 10.21 20.57 -10.07
CA GLU A 345 9.59 21.46 -9.10
C GLU A 345 8.06 21.49 -9.25
N ARG A 346 7.56 21.62 -10.47
CA ARG A 346 6.14 21.61 -10.77
C ARG A 346 5.51 20.28 -10.33
N THR A 347 6.10 19.16 -10.69
CA THR A 347 5.63 17.81 -10.34
C THR A 347 5.60 17.60 -8.83
N GLY A 348 6.62 18.03 -8.11
CA GLY A 348 6.67 17.93 -6.66
C GLY A 348 5.56 18.74 -5.97
N ARG A 349 5.26 19.96 -6.43
CA ARG A 349 4.14 20.78 -5.90
C ARG A 349 2.79 20.12 -6.13
N GLN A 350 2.54 19.63 -7.35
CA GLN A 350 1.31 18.91 -7.68
C GLN A 350 1.17 17.63 -6.86
N GLY A 351 2.30 16.96 -6.56
CA GLY A 351 2.33 15.77 -5.71
C GLY A 351 1.76 16.00 -4.32
N ILE A 352 2.06 17.14 -3.71
CA ILE A 352 1.50 17.51 -2.39
C ILE A 352 -0.02 17.60 -2.47
N GLU A 353 -0.56 18.31 -3.46
CA GLU A 353 -2.02 18.50 -3.63
C GLU A 353 -2.74 17.18 -3.84
N VAL A 354 -2.15 16.26 -4.62
CA VAL A 354 -2.68 14.91 -4.82
C VAL A 354 -2.64 14.11 -3.53
N ALA A 355 -1.49 14.10 -2.82
CA ALA A 355 -1.31 13.32 -1.60
C ALA A 355 -2.20 13.77 -0.43
N GLU A 356 -2.56 15.05 -0.36
CA GLU A 356 -3.49 15.58 0.65
C GLU A 356 -4.89 14.95 0.59
N ARG A 357 -5.28 14.39 -0.56
CA ARG A 357 -6.54 13.64 -0.72
C ARG A 357 -6.54 12.37 0.11
N PHE A 358 -5.35 11.79 0.35
CA PHE A 358 -5.11 10.55 1.08
C PHE A 358 -4.71 10.78 2.55
N SER A 359 -4.99 11.97 3.10
CA SER A 359 -4.70 12.27 4.51
C SER A 359 -5.55 11.41 5.44
N TRP A 360 -4.98 11.03 6.58
CA TRP A 360 -5.69 10.28 7.62
C TRP A 360 -6.97 10.96 8.07
N GLN A 361 -6.98 12.29 8.14
CA GLN A 361 -8.18 13.03 8.56
C GLN A 361 -9.40 12.69 7.67
N LYS A 362 -9.18 12.62 6.35
CA LYS A 362 -10.26 12.32 5.38
C LYS A 362 -10.63 10.84 5.37
N LEU A 363 -9.64 9.96 5.54
CA LEU A 363 -9.87 8.53 5.37
C LEU A 363 -10.40 7.85 6.63
N VAL A 364 -10.08 8.35 7.83
CA VAL A 364 -10.65 7.81 9.07
C VAL A 364 -12.16 7.97 9.13
N ASP A 365 -12.70 9.11 8.65
CA ASP A 365 -14.15 9.34 8.56
C ASP A 365 -14.86 8.26 7.72
N ARG A 366 -14.22 7.83 6.64
CA ARG A 366 -14.76 6.74 5.78
C ARG A 366 -14.76 5.38 6.48
N TYR A 367 -13.71 5.08 7.25
CA TYR A 367 -13.69 3.87 8.08
C TYR A 367 -14.79 3.90 9.13
N GLU A 368 -14.97 5.02 9.85
CA GLU A 368 -16.03 5.18 10.84
C GLU A 368 -17.43 5.02 10.21
N ALA A 369 -17.67 5.60 9.04
CA ALA A 369 -18.94 5.49 8.33
C ALA A 369 -19.27 4.03 7.99
N VAL A 370 -18.30 3.27 7.45
CA VAL A 370 -18.48 1.84 7.15
C VAL A 370 -18.74 1.03 8.42
N LEU A 371 -17.95 1.23 9.48
CA LEU A 371 -18.10 0.51 10.73
C LEU A 371 -19.46 0.80 11.38
N ALA A 372 -19.89 2.05 11.43
CA ALA A 372 -21.19 2.45 11.99
C ALA A 372 -22.37 1.88 11.19
N GLN A 373 -22.26 1.85 9.84
CA GLN A 373 -23.28 1.25 8.99
C GLN A 373 -23.45 -0.24 9.24
N VAL A 374 -22.34 -0.96 9.35
CA VAL A 374 -22.37 -2.43 9.55
C VAL A 374 -22.93 -2.79 10.91
N VAL A 375 -22.58 -2.05 11.97
CA VAL A 375 -23.15 -2.24 13.32
C VAL A 375 -24.66 -2.00 13.31
N LYS A 376 -25.15 -0.92 12.69
CA LYS A 376 -26.59 -0.62 12.57
C LYS A 376 -27.40 -1.71 11.83
N ASN A 377 -26.80 -2.33 10.83
CA ASN A 377 -27.49 -3.35 10.04
C ASN A 377 -27.58 -4.70 10.78
N THR A 378 -26.82 -4.89 11.86
CA THR A 378 -26.76 -6.13 12.65
C THR A 378 -27.54 -6.03 13.97
N SER A 379 -27.80 -4.79 14.45
CA SER A 379 -28.66 -4.49 15.60
C SER A 379 -30.13 -4.55 15.21
#